data_2a3b1fd339b4fbf5a71ebf7e558385d1
#
_entry.id   2a3b1fd339b4fbf5a71ebf7e558385d1
#
_cell.length_a   1.000
_cell.length_b   1.000
_cell.length_c   1.000
_cell.angle_alpha   90.00
_cell.angle_beta   90.00
_cell.angle_gamma   90.00
#
_symmetry.space_group_name_H-M   'P 1'
#
loop_
_entity.id
_entity.type
_entity.pdbx_description
1 polymer ?
#
loop_
_entity_poly.entity_id
_entity_poly.type
_entity_poly.pdbx_seq_one_letter_code
_entity_poly.pdbx_strand_id
1 'polypeptide(L)'
;MRRKRRQLRKHGKVIVMPGTFERLMDDGLRAVSEERYDEAAPLIRQALTYEPGHASLLGALTVALYELREYAEAKEVATRYLQAGPSNYIEAMELYLSICIQLRDYDEVEDTISALLEEGIIPEERREKFVYLQGLNRRLLDRYEEPPDTPEGPPELEEFLALPEGEQHERLSSVPDNELSGWSGFLAGLAEHESALPLVVTYALVLLAGIGYDSPVTVQKFGVRETVIPARLPGPGDMQKAGEVEDILKDLFTQDPSKEQIAVQLLRTYRFTAYPFEWPGHSSAEVADAYHTYIESLFDGTDAGAHPVIDLINKIELFHNGRQL
;
A
#
# COMPACT_ATOMS: atom_id res chain seq x y z
N MET A 1 32.46 14.44 -53.74
CA MET A 1 31.71 13.74 -52.68
C MET A 1 30.26 13.63 -53.07
N ARG A 2 29.79 12.43 -53.47
CA ARG A 2 28.35 12.19 -53.78
C ARG A 2 27.58 12.00 -52.47
N ARG A 3 26.70 12.96 -52.10
CA ARG A 3 25.72 12.78 -51.00
C ARG A 3 24.81 11.60 -51.36
N LYS A 4 24.89 10.49 -50.59
CA LYS A 4 23.92 9.40 -50.67
C LYS A 4 22.55 9.97 -50.36
N ARG A 5 21.61 9.98 -51.33
CA ARG A 5 20.19 10.28 -51.09
C ARG A 5 19.65 9.22 -50.13
N ARG A 6 19.29 9.59 -48.90
CA ARG A 6 18.54 8.73 -47.98
C ARG A 6 17.18 8.44 -48.63
N GLN A 7 16.87 7.16 -48.81
CA GLN A 7 15.61 6.73 -49.39
C GLN A 7 14.47 7.00 -48.38
N LEU A 8 13.38 7.63 -48.87
CA LEU A 8 12.13 7.82 -48.09
C LEU A 8 11.49 6.45 -47.83
N ARG A 9 11.32 6.07 -46.58
CA ARG A 9 10.55 4.89 -46.22
C ARG A 9 9.07 5.25 -46.21
N LYS A 10 8.22 4.42 -46.83
CA LYS A 10 6.78 4.61 -46.89
C LYS A 10 6.13 3.56 -46.04
N HIS A 11 5.36 3.99 -45.02
CA HIS A 11 4.55 3.11 -44.18
C HIS A 11 3.09 3.43 -44.43
N GLY A 12 2.41 2.57 -45.19
CA GLY A 12 1.04 2.82 -45.63
C GLY A 12 0.91 4.08 -46.49
N LYS A 13 0.06 5.03 -46.10
CA LYS A 13 -0.15 6.32 -46.75
C LYS A 13 0.77 7.45 -46.24
N VAL A 14 1.60 7.19 -45.23
CA VAL A 14 2.45 8.21 -44.59
C VAL A 14 3.86 8.14 -45.11
N ILE A 15 4.41 9.30 -45.54
CA ILE A 15 5.82 9.45 -45.92
C ILE A 15 6.59 9.83 -44.65
N VAL A 16 7.44 8.92 -44.15
CA VAL A 16 8.28 9.16 -42.99
C VAL A 16 9.51 9.97 -43.38
N MET A 17 9.75 11.08 -42.69
CA MET A 17 10.97 11.83 -42.88
C MET A 17 12.20 11.00 -42.45
N PRO A 18 13.32 11.01 -43.19
CA PRO A 18 14.52 10.32 -42.79
C PRO A 18 15.00 10.81 -41.42
N GLY A 19 15.22 9.88 -40.48
CA GLY A 19 15.66 10.19 -39.12
C GLY A 19 14.53 10.38 -38.07
N THR A 20 13.25 10.25 -38.46
CA THR A 20 12.12 10.37 -37.50
C THR A 20 12.12 9.21 -36.51
N PHE A 21 12.32 7.97 -36.99
CA PHE A 21 12.38 6.81 -36.12
C PHE A 21 13.54 6.92 -35.13
N GLU A 22 14.75 7.21 -35.62
CA GLU A 22 15.94 7.34 -34.80
C GLU A 22 15.79 8.43 -33.74
N ARG A 23 15.17 9.58 -34.08
CA ARG A 23 14.92 10.65 -33.14
C ARG A 23 13.90 10.22 -32.06
N LEU A 24 12.78 9.60 -32.44
CA LEU A 24 11.77 9.13 -31.49
C LEU A 24 12.34 8.07 -30.56
N MET A 25 13.16 7.17 -31.07
CA MET A 25 13.88 6.17 -30.29
C MET A 25 14.84 6.83 -29.29
N ASP A 26 15.71 7.74 -29.76
CA ASP A 26 16.71 8.41 -28.92
C ASP A 26 16.01 9.25 -27.82
N ASP A 27 14.98 10.03 -28.19
CA ASP A 27 14.23 10.86 -27.24
C ASP A 27 13.46 10.00 -26.24
N GLY A 28 12.81 8.91 -26.67
CA GLY A 28 12.08 7.99 -25.81
C GLY A 28 12.99 7.24 -24.83
N LEU A 29 14.11 6.69 -25.32
CA LEU A 29 15.07 5.99 -24.44
C LEU A 29 15.75 6.95 -23.44
N ARG A 30 16.03 8.18 -23.85
CA ARG A 30 16.54 9.21 -22.95
C ARG A 30 15.51 9.55 -21.86
N ALA A 31 14.24 9.73 -22.21
CA ALA A 31 13.18 9.99 -21.24
C ALA A 31 13.05 8.86 -20.22
N VAL A 32 13.19 7.58 -20.63
CA VAL A 32 13.23 6.44 -19.68
C VAL A 32 14.46 6.53 -18.76
N SER A 33 15.65 6.85 -19.31
CA SER A 33 16.87 6.98 -18.49
C SER A 33 16.85 8.15 -17.51
N GLU A 34 16.00 9.14 -17.76
CA GLU A 34 15.74 10.30 -16.90
C GLU A 34 14.48 10.12 -16.05
N GLU A 35 13.91 8.90 -15.99
CA GLU A 35 12.71 8.50 -15.22
C GLU A 35 11.45 9.31 -15.58
N ARG A 36 11.41 9.95 -16.76
CA ARG A 36 10.26 10.70 -17.27
C ARG A 36 9.35 9.78 -18.08
N TYR A 37 8.71 8.84 -17.39
CA TYR A 37 7.97 7.73 -18.00
C TYR A 37 6.72 8.17 -18.77
N ASP A 38 6.05 9.22 -18.31
CA ASP A 38 4.89 9.84 -18.96
C ASP A 38 5.22 10.46 -20.32
N GLU A 39 6.41 11.03 -20.46
CA GLU A 39 6.93 11.53 -21.75
C GLU A 39 7.49 10.40 -22.63
N ALA A 40 8.10 9.39 -22.02
CA ALA A 40 8.74 8.28 -22.70
C ALA A 40 7.72 7.39 -23.43
N ALA A 41 6.65 6.98 -22.77
CA ALA A 41 5.69 6.02 -23.29
C ALA A 41 5.09 6.45 -24.65
N PRO A 42 4.57 7.68 -24.86
CA PRO A 42 4.03 8.09 -26.15
C PRO A 42 5.09 8.16 -27.24
N LEU A 43 6.33 8.58 -26.94
CA LEU A 43 7.43 8.62 -27.91
C LEU A 43 7.81 7.23 -28.40
N ILE A 44 7.90 6.27 -27.45
CA ILE A 44 8.27 4.89 -27.77
C ILE A 44 7.12 4.20 -28.51
N ARG A 45 5.85 4.38 -28.09
CA ARG A 45 4.68 3.87 -28.83
C ARG A 45 4.71 4.36 -30.28
N GLN A 46 5.03 5.64 -30.50
CA GLN A 46 5.14 6.20 -31.84
C GLN A 46 6.32 5.59 -32.62
N ALA A 47 7.48 5.37 -31.99
CA ALA A 47 8.63 4.70 -32.63
C ALA A 47 8.28 3.26 -33.04
N LEU A 48 7.57 2.52 -32.18
CA LEU A 48 7.14 1.14 -32.43
C LEU A 48 6.11 1.02 -33.58
N THR A 49 5.45 2.11 -34.01
CA THR A 49 4.65 2.08 -35.25
C THR A 49 5.50 1.87 -36.50
N TYR A 50 6.79 2.25 -36.44
CA TYR A 50 7.72 2.06 -37.54
C TYR A 50 8.46 0.72 -37.49
N GLU A 51 8.83 0.28 -36.30
CA GLU A 51 9.50 -1.00 -36.05
C GLU A 51 8.84 -1.74 -34.85
N PRO A 52 7.72 -2.45 -35.08
CA PRO A 52 6.91 -3.05 -34.00
C PRO A 52 7.63 -4.12 -33.18
N GLY A 53 8.70 -4.72 -33.69
CA GLY A 53 9.49 -5.77 -33.04
C GLY A 53 10.83 -5.28 -32.47
N HIS A 54 11.04 -3.97 -32.32
CA HIS A 54 12.33 -3.45 -31.84
C HIS A 54 12.51 -3.73 -30.35
N ALA A 55 13.32 -4.75 -30.01
CA ALA A 55 13.44 -5.28 -28.64
C ALA A 55 13.79 -4.20 -27.60
N SER A 56 14.76 -3.31 -27.87
CA SER A 56 15.13 -2.27 -26.90
C SER A 56 14.00 -1.28 -26.61
N LEU A 57 13.17 -0.95 -27.62
CA LEU A 57 12.00 -0.09 -27.43
C LEU A 57 10.88 -0.80 -26.68
N LEU A 58 10.65 -2.09 -26.96
CA LEU A 58 9.68 -2.89 -26.22
C LEU A 58 10.09 -3.00 -24.75
N GLY A 59 11.36 -3.27 -24.45
CA GLY A 59 11.87 -3.30 -23.10
C GLY A 59 11.71 -1.96 -22.37
N ALA A 60 12.09 -0.85 -23.03
CA ALA A 60 11.95 0.49 -22.47
C ALA A 60 10.48 0.88 -22.22
N LEU A 61 9.55 0.50 -23.14
CA LEU A 61 8.13 0.74 -22.95
C LEU A 61 7.57 -0.09 -21.82
N THR A 62 7.99 -1.36 -21.67
CA THR A 62 7.58 -2.21 -20.55
C THR A 62 7.95 -1.58 -19.21
N VAL A 63 9.18 -1.07 -19.07
CA VAL A 63 9.61 -0.37 -17.85
C VAL A 63 8.78 0.89 -17.62
N ALA A 64 8.58 1.72 -18.63
CA ALA A 64 7.80 2.95 -18.49
C ALA A 64 6.35 2.68 -18.05
N LEU A 65 5.70 1.67 -18.65
CA LEU A 65 4.33 1.28 -18.28
C LEU A 65 4.24 0.69 -16.89
N TYR A 66 5.24 -0.09 -16.47
CA TYR A 66 5.31 -0.62 -15.10
C TYR A 66 5.38 0.50 -14.07
N GLU A 67 6.24 1.49 -14.28
CA GLU A 67 6.39 2.64 -13.39
C GLU A 67 5.16 3.55 -13.38
N LEU A 68 4.46 3.67 -14.52
CA LEU A 68 3.16 4.35 -14.63
C LEU A 68 2.00 3.55 -14.04
N ARG A 69 2.25 2.31 -13.56
CA ARG A 69 1.24 1.37 -13.04
C ARG A 69 0.19 0.95 -14.08
N GLU A 70 0.50 1.09 -15.36
CA GLU A 70 -0.33 0.61 -16.48
C GLU A 70 -0.06 -0.90 -16.72
N TYR A 71 -0.26 -1.73 -15.68
CA TYR A 71 0.21 -3.13 -15.65
C TYR A 71 -0.40 -4.01 -16.73
N ALA A 72 -1.66 -3.80 -17.10
CA ALA A 72 -2.32 -4.58 -18.15
C ALA A 72 -1.62 -4.40 -19.50
N GLU A 73 -1.36 -3.15 -19.93
CA GLU A 73 -0.61 -2.88 -21.15
C GLU A 73 0.86 -3.30 -21.02
N ALA A 74 1.45 -3.10 -19.83
CA ALA A 74 2.82 -3.55 -19.56
C ALA A 74 2.99 -5.05 -19.80
N LYS A 75 2.03 -5.90 -19.42
CA LYS A 75 2.04 -7.36 -19.65
C LYS A 75 2.03 -7.68 -21.15
N GLU A 76 1.17 -7.02 -21.93
CA GLU A 76 1.11 -7.21 -23.37
C GLU A 76 2.43 -6.84 -24.07
N VAL A 77 3.01 -5.70 -23.66
CA VAL A 77 4.29 -5.23 -24.23
C VAL A 77 5.44 -6.12 -23.78
N ALA A 78 5.47 -6.57 -22.53
CA ALA A 78 6.47 -7.49 -22.00
C ALA A 78 6.46 -8.84 -22.74
N THR A 79 5.28 -9.38 -23.02
CA THR A 79 5.14 -10.60 -23.82
C THR A 79 5.76 -10.43 -25.21
N ARG A 80 5.49 -9.31 -25.87
CA ARG A 80 6.11 -8.97 -27.16
C ARG A 80 7.61 -8.77 -27.04
N TYR A 81 8.08 -8.19 -25.94
CA TYR A 81 9.51 -8.03 -25.66
C TYR A 81 10.23 -9.37 -25.54
N LEU A 82 9.66 -10.32 -24.79
CA LEU A 82 10.20 -11.67 -24.65
C LEU A 82 10.25 -12.39 -26.01
N GLN A 83 9.20 -12.26 -26.82
CA GLN A 83 9.15 -12.82 -28.18
C GLN A 83 10.15 -12.17 -29.15
N ALA A 84 10.48 -10.89 -28.96
CA ALA A 84 11.45 -10.18 -29.78
C ALA A 84 12.92 -10.59 -29.50
N GLY A 85 13.16 -11.42 -28.49
CA GLY A 85 14.48 -11.91 -28.10
C GLY A 85 15.32 -10.84 -27.39
N PRO A 86 15.01 -10.52 -26.14
CA PRO A 86 15.77 -9.56 -25.35
C PRO A 86 17.23 -10.00 -25.19
N SER A 87 18.15 -9.04 -25.12
CA SER A 87 19.58 -9.30 -24.89
C SER A 87 19.83 -9.93 -23.51
N ASN A 88 19.02 -9.61 -22.53
CA ASN A 88 19.02 -10.23 -21.20
C ASN A 88 17.61 -10.82 -20.93
N TYR A 89 17.45 -12.09 -21.30
CA TYR A 89 16.19 -12.80 -21.16
C TYR A 89 15.73 -12.91 -19.71
N ILE A 90 16.67 -13.14 -18.79
CA ILE A 90 16.35 -13.32 -17.36
C ILE A 90 15.83 -12.02 -16.74
N GLU A 91 16.43 -10.87 -17.06
CA GLU A 91 15.92 -9.57 -16.56
C GLU A 91 14.55 -9.23 -17.17
N ALA A 92 14.34 -9.54 -18.45
CA ALA A 92 13.05 -9.36 -19.09
C ALA A 92 11.97 -10.24 -18.44
N MET A 93 12.32 -11.47 -18.07
CA MET A 93 11.43 -12.40 -17.37
C MET A 93 11.14 -11.95 -15.93
N GLU A 94 12.14 -11.46 -15.19
CA GLU A 94 11.94 -10.88 -13.85
C GLU A 94 10.93 -9.71 -13.89
N LEU A 95 11.05 -8.84 -14.88
CA LEU A 95 10.10 -7.73 -15.08
C LEU A 95 8.70 -8.24 -15.43
N TYR A 96 8.59 -9.23 -16.31
CA TYR A 96 7.32 -9.87 -16.67
C TYR A 96 6.63 -10.47 -15.44
N LEU A 97 7.36 -11.26 -14.63
CA LEU A 97 6.83 -11.85 -13.41
C LEU A 97 6.39 -10.79 -12.40
N SER A 98 7.15 -9.69 -12.29
CA SER A 98 6.77 -8.58 -11.41
C SER A 98 5.44 -7.93 -11.86
N ILE A 99 5.22 -7.81 -13.17
CA ILE A 99 3.96 -7.32 -13.74
C ILE A 99 2.81 -8.29 -13.44
N CYS A 100 3.02 -9.60 -13.62
CA CYS A 100 2.01 -10.62 -13.33
C CYS A 100 1.61 -10.60 -11.85
N ILE A 101 2.58 -10.43 -10.92
CA ILE A 101 2.28 -10.28 -9.48
C ILE A 101 1.41 -9.04 -9.22
N GLN A 102 1.69 -7.90 -9.87
CA GLN A 102 0.86 -6.70 -9.72
C GLN A 102 -0.58 -6.89 -10.26
N LEU A 103 -0.73 -7.73 -11.28
CA LEU A 103 -2.03 -8.11 -11.84
C LEU A 103 -2.72 -9.23 -11.06
N ARG A 104 -2.06 -9.82 -10.05
CA ARG A 104 -2.53 -10.98 -9.29
C ARG A 104 -2.67 -12.27 -10.12
N ASP A 105 -1.93 -12.36 -11.21
CA ASP A 105 -1.89 -13.55 -12.08
C ASP A 105 -0.95 -14.61 -11.49
N TYR A 106 -1.25 -15.05 -10.26
CA TYR A 106 -0.36 -15.89 -9.45
C TYR A 106 -0.10 -17.26 -10.06
N ASP A 107 -1.11 -17.86 -10.72
CA ASP A 107 -0.97 -19.15 -11.43
C ASP A 107 0.06 -19.05 -12.54
N GLU A 108 -0.01 -17.98 -13.35
CA GLU A 108 0.93 -17.75 -14.44
C GLU A 108 2.36 -17.52 -13.93
N VAL A 109 2.51 -16.89 -12.76
CA VAL A 109 3.81 -16.72 -12.09
C VAL A 109 4.36 -18.07 -11.65
N GLU A 110 3.53 -18.93 -11.02
CA GLU A 110 3.95 -20.26 -10.56
C GLU A 110 4.36 -21.15 -11.73
N ASP A 111 3.54 -21.24 -12.78
CA ASP A 111 3.81 -22.04 -13.96
C ASP A 111 5.09 -21.57 -14.67
N THR A 112 5.24 -20.25 -14.82
CA THR A 112 6.42 -19.65 -15.49
C THR A 112 7.70 -19.93 -14.71
N ILE A 113 7.71 -19.72 -13.39
CA ILE A 113 8.91 -19.95 -12.56
C ILE A 113 9.23 -21.45 -12.53
N SER A 114 8.24 -22.34 -12.40
CA SER A 114 8.42 -23.78 -12.41
C SER A 114 9.07 -24.24 -13.71
N ALA A 115 8.55 -23.80 -14.87
CA ALA A 115 9.12 -24.12 -16.17
C ALA A 115 10.57 -23.63 -16.31
N LEU A 116 10.87 -22.40 -15.88
CA LEU A 116 12.23 -21.83 -15.94
C LEU A 116 13.24 -22.61 -15.08
N LEU A 117 12.80 -23.08 -13.90
CA LEU A 117 13.63 -23.87 -12.99
C LEU A 117 13.86 -25.28 -13.54
N GLU A 118 12.83 -25.94 -14.11
CA GLU A 118 12.90 -27.26 -14.69
C GLU A 118 13.77 -27.31 -15.94
N GLU A 119 13.66 -26.31 -16.80
CA GLU A 119 14.46 -26.20 -18.03
C GLU A 119 15.91 -25.76 -17.76
N GLY A 120 16.24 -25.38 -16.53
CA GLY A 120 17.60 -24.97 -16.14
C GLY A 120 18.09 -23.71 -16.84
N ILE A 121 17.19 -22.85 -17.30
CA ILE A 121 17.49 -21.59 -18.01
C ILE A 121 18.03 -20.52 -17.05
N ILE A 122 17.67 -20.62 -15.77
CA ILE A 122 18.07 -19.64 -14.75
C ILE A 122 19.54 -19.87 -14.36
N PRO A 123 20.42 -18.86 -14.49
CA PRO A 123 21.79 -18.95 -13.99
C PRO A 123 21.83 -19.24 -12.48
N GLU A 124 22.80 -20.02 -12.03
CA GLU A 124 22.91 -20.45 -10.63
C GLU A 124 22.92 -19.26 -9.66
N GLU A 125 23.55 -18.14 -10.04
CA GLU A 125 23.63 -16.91 -9.26
C GLU A 125 22.25 -16.24 -9.04
N ARG A 126 21.28 -16.53 -9.89
CA ARG A 126 19.91 -15.96 -9.84
C ARG A 126 18.87 -16.96 -9.32
N ARG A 127 19.23 -18.24 -9.21
CA ARG A 127 18.32 -19.33 -8.83
C ARG A 127 17.65 -19.10 -7.48
N GLU A 128 18.41 -18.66 -6.50
CA GLU A 128 17.90 -18.37 -5.15
C GLU A 128 16.79 -17.31 -5.17
N LYS A 129 16.95 -16.27 -6.00
CA LYS A 129 15.93 -15.22 -6.18
C LYS A 129 14.63 -15.77 -6.77
N PHE A 130 14.71 -16.63 -7.78
CA PHE A 130 13.51 -17.23 -8.38
C PHE A 130 12.81 -18.20 -7.43
N VAL A 131 13.56 -19.01 -6.69
CA VAL A 131 12.99 -19.87 -5.63
C VAL A 131 12.32 -19.03 -4.54
N TYR A 132 12.91 -17.91 -4.14
CA TYR A 132 12.29 -16.97 -3.21
C TYR A 132 10.99 -16.37 -3.76
N LEU A 133 10.99 -15.91 -5.03
CA LEU A 133 9.80 -15.39 -5.69
C LEU A 133 8.71 -16.45 -5.80
N GLN A 134 9.04 -17.70 -6.12
CA GLN A 134 8.10 -18.81 -6.14
C GLN A 134 7.48 -19.05 -4.76
N GLY A 135 8.31 -19.09 -3.71
CA GLY A 135 7.83 -19.24 -2.34
C GLY A 135 6.96 -18.07 -1.86
N LEU A 136 7.23 -16.84 -2.34
CA LEU A 136 6.37 -15.69 -2.09
C LEU A 136 5.05 -15.82 -2.85
N ASN A 137 5.11 -16.19 -4.13
CA ASN A 137 3.93 -16.39 -4.98
C ASN A 137 3.00 -17.46 -4.42
N ARG A 138 3.52 -18.61 -3.97
CA ARG A 138 2.72 -19.66 -3.32
C ARG A 138 1.99 -19.16 -2.09
N ARG A 139 2.67 -18.39 -1.23
CA ARG A 139 2.03 -17.79 -0.05
C ARG A 139 0.93 -16.79 -0.42
N LEU A 140 1.06 -16.11 -1.56
CA LEU A 140 0.01 -15.23 -2.08
C LEU A 140 -1.12 -16.05 -2.68
N LEU A 141 -0.80 -17.11 -3.43
CA LEU A 141 -1.75 -18.05 -4.02
C LEU A 141 -2.56 -18.76 -2.94
N ASP A 142 -1.90 -19.35 -1.93
CA ASP A 142 -2.56 -19.97 -0.77
C ASP A 142 -3.52 -18.99 -0.06
N ARG A 143 -3.16 -17.72 0.00
CA ARG A 143 -3.99 -16.66 0.59
C ARG A 143 -5.18 -16.26 -0.29
N TYR A 144 -5.11 -16.51 -1.61
CA TYR A 144 -6.15 -16.15 -2.57
C TYR A 144 -6.90 -17.37 -3.15
N GLU A 145 -6.30 -18.60 -3.15
CA GLU A 145 -6.95 -19.84 -3.55
C GLU A 145 -7.74 -20.51 -2.42
N GLU A 146 -7.40 -20.27 -1.17
CA GLU A 146 -8.41 -20.35 -0.17
C GLU A 146 -9.20 -19.03 -0.25
N PRO A 147 -10.38 -19.00 -0.87
CA PRO A 147 -11.37 -18.11 -0.34
C PRO A 147 -11.37 -18.55 1.14
N PRO A 148 -11.17 -17.66 2.12
CA PRO A 148 -11.52 -18.02 3.47
C PRO A 148 -12.87 -18.66 3.29
N ASP A 149 -13.11 -19.86 3.85
CA ASP A 149 -14.45 -20.35 4.09
C ASP A 149 -15.15 -19.13 4.67
N THR A 150 -15.64 -18.29 3.76
CA THR A 150 -16.45 -17.14 4.14
C THR A 150 -17.68 -17.85 4.58
N PRO A 151 -17.85 -18.10 5.90
CA PRO A 151 -19.11 -18.61 6.36
C PRO A 151 -20.12 -17.61 5.79
N GLU A 152 -21.18 -18.09 5.16
CA GLU A 152 -22.27 -17.26 4.69
C GLU A 152 -22.74 -16.41 5.89
N GLY A 153 -22.11 -15.25 6.13
CA GLY A 153 -22.36 -14.37 7.24
C GLY A 153 -21.18 -14.23 8.24
N PRO A 154 -21.36 -13.37 9.26
CA PRO A 154 -20.37 -13.13 10.28
C PRO A 154 -20.13 -14.38 11.15
N PRO A 155 -18.88 -14.64 11.58
CA PRO A 155 -18.55 -15.73 12.51
C PRO A 155 -19.16 -15.49 13.89
N GLU A 156 -19.13 -16.51 14.73
CA GLU A 156 -19.44 -16.33 16.15
C GLU A 156 -18.40 -15.39 16.79
N LEU A 157 -18.85 -14.42 17.58
CA LEU A 157 -17.99 -13.35 18.10
C LEU A 157 -16.83 -13.89 18.95
N GLU A 158 -17.09 -14.89 19.80
CA GLU A 158 -16.08 -15.50 20.67
C GLU A 158 -14.99 -16.23 19.86
N GLU A 159 -15.37 -16.93 18.80
CA GLU A 159 -14.43 -17.59 17.89
C GLU A 159 -13.55 -16.58 17.19
N PHE A 160 -14.13 -15.46 16.73
CA PHE A 160 -13.40 -14.38 16.11
C PHE A 160 -12.39 -13.72 17.07
N LEU A 161 -12.80 -13.44 18.30
CA LEU A 161 -11.95 -12.83 19.33
C LEU A 161 -10.78 -13.73 19.75
N ALA A 162 -10.89 -15.05 19.58
CA ALA A 162 -9.83 -16.02 19.87
C ALA A 162 -8.73 -16.05 18.79
N LEU A 163 -8.97 -15.46 17.61
CA LEU A 163 -7.99 -15.40 16.52
C LEU A 163 -6.83 -14.44 16.82
N PRO A 164 -5.63 -14.68 16.26
CA PRO A 164 -4.57 -13.70 16.29
C PRO A 164 -4.99 -12.37 15.64
N GLU A 165 -4.44 -11.23 16.10
CA GLU A 165 -4.79 -9.89 15.61
C GLU A 165 -4.71 -9.77 14.09
N GLY A 166 -3.66 -10.32 13.47
CA GLY A 166 -3.48 -10.31 12.02
C GLY A 166 -4.62 -11.01 11.28
N GLU A 167 -5.09 -12.15 11.79
CA GLU A 167 -6.20 -12.90 11.20
C GLU A 167 -7.55 -12.19 11.41
N GLN A 168 -7.75 -11.54 12.58
CA GLN A 168 -8.94 -10.72 12.80
C GLN A 168 -9.01 -9.57 11.79
N HIS A 169 -7.89 -8.89 11.55
CA HIS A 169 -7.81 -7.80 10.57
C HIS A 169 -8.04 -8.32 9.14
N GLU A 170 -7.41 -9.42 8.77
CA GLU A 170 -7.55 -10.03 7.45
C GLU A 170 -8.99 -10.43 7.15
N ARG A 171 -9.67 -11.08 8.11
CA ARG A 171 -11.08 -11.45 7.96
C ARG A 171 -12.00 -10.24 7.78
N LEU A 172 -11.81 -9.17 8.57
CA LEU A 172 -12.62 -7.96 8.42
C LEU A 172 -12.33 -7.24 7.09
N SER A 173 -11.09 -7.25 6.62
CA SER A 173 -10.71 -6.59 5.36
C SER A 173 -11.10 -7.38 4.11
N SER A 174 -11.37 -8.69 4.25
CA SER A 174 -11.81 -9.55 3.15
C SER A 174 -13.32 -9.51 2.90
N VAL A 175 -14.11 -8.90 3.80
CA VAL A 175 -15.58 -8.80 3.63
C VAL A 175 -15.89 -7.87 2.45
N PRO A 176 -16.61 -8.35 1.43
CA PRO A 176 -16.99 -7.51 0.30
C PRO A 176 -17.93 -6.38 0.73
N ASP A 177 -17.79 -5.19 0.10
CA ASP A 177 -18.61 -4.02 0.44
C ASP A 177 -20.11 -4.26 0.37
N ASN A 178 -20.56 -5.10 -0.57
CA ASN A 178 -21.97 -5.46 -0.73
C ASN A 178 -22.52 -6.38 0.37
N GLU A 179 -21.65 -7.03 1.15
CA GLU A 179 -22.02 -7.94 2.25
C GLU A 179 -21.90 -7.27 3.62
N LEU A 180 -21.15 -6.18 3.74
CA LEU A 180 -20.89 -5.47 5.00
C LEU A 180 -22.17 -5.09 5.76
N SER A 181 -23.27 -4.79 5.07
CA SER A 181 -24.55 -4.49 5.71
C SER A 181 -25.09 -5.69 6.51
N GLY A 182 -24.84 -6.91 6.06
CA GLY A 182 -25.17 -8.14 6.79
C GLY A 182 -24.31 -8.36 8.03
N TRP A 183 -23.14 -7.76 8.09
CA TRP A 183 -22.19 -7.85 9.20
C TRP A 183 -22.40 -6.76 10.28
N SER A 184 -23.34 -5.84 10.07
CA SER A 184 -23.53 -4.68 10.96
C SER A 184 -23.74 -5.04 12.43
N GLY A 185 -24.53 -6.07 12.72
CA GLY A 185 -24.75 -6.55 14.10
C GLY A 185 -23.49 -7.15 14.73
N PHE A 186 -22.71 -7.91 13.97
CA PHE A 186 -21.44 -8.47 14.39
C PHE A 186 -20.40 -7.36 14.65
N LEU A 187 -20.26 -6.42 13.73
CA LEU A 187 -19.32 -5.29 13.85
C LEU A 187 -19.67 -4.40 15.06
N ALA A 188 -20.95 -4.17 15.32
CA ALA A 188 -21.40 -3.43 16.49
C ALA A 188 -21.07 -4.20 17.78
N GLY A 189 -21.37 -5.50 17.85
CA GLY A 189 -21.02 -6.35 18.97
C GLY A 189 -19.51 -6.42 19.22
N LEU A 190 -18.72 -6.50 18.16
CA LEU A 190 -17.25 -6.48 18.22
C LEU A 190 -16.73 -5.14 18.78
N ALA A 191 -17.29 -4.01 18.32
CA ALA A 191 -16.89 -2.69 18.80
C ALA A 191 -17.26 -2.42 20.26
N GLU A 192 -18.27 -3.10 20.78
CA GLU A 192 -18.73 -3.02 22.18
C GLU A 192 -18.02 -4.01 23.12
N HIS A 193 -17.32 -5.00 22.57
CA HIS A 193 -16.76 -6.09 23.36
C HIS A 193 -15.49 -5.67 24.11
N GLU A 194 -15.45 -5.90 25.43
CA GLU A 194 -14.36 -5.46 26.31
C GLU A 194 -13.00 -6.12 26.00
N SER A 195 -13.01 -7.35 25.47
CA SER A 195 -11.80 -8.09 25.10
C SER A 195 -11.33 -7.81 23.66
N ALA A 196 -12.08 -7.02 22.88
CA ALA A 196 -11.67 -6.70 21.52
C ALA A 196 -10.45 -5.77 21.51
N LEU A 197 -9.50 -6.08 20.63
CA LEU A 197 -8.27 -5.28 20.50
C LEU A 197 -8.58 -3.86 20.01
N PRO A 198 -7.94 -2.82 20.56
CA PRO A 198 -8.22 -1.42 20.22
C PRO A 198 -8.21 -1.11 18.73
N LEU A 199 -7.27 -1.69 17.94
CA LEU A 199 -7.21 -1.50 16.50
C LEU A 199 -8.34 -2.21 15.76
N VAL A 200 -8.74 -3.39 16.21
CA VAL A 200 -9.87 -4.15 15.65
C VAL A 200 -11.19 -3.40 15.88
N VAL A 201 -11.37 -2.83 17.07
CA VAL A 201 -12.52 -1.93 17.38
C VAL A 201 -12.52 -0.70 16.47
N THR A 202 -11.36 -0.07 16.25
CA THR A 202 -11.25 1.03 15.29
C THR A 202 -11.72 0.62 13.90
N TYR A 203 -11.25 -0.53 13.42
CA TYR A 203 -11.60 -1.01 12.10
C TYR A 203 -13.09 -1.34 11.98
N ALA A 204 -13.67 -1.99 12.97
CA ALA A 204 -15.12 -2.24 13.02
C ALA A 204 -15.94 -0.93 12.97
N LEU A 205 -15.54 0.10 13.70
CA LEU A 205 -16.19 1.42 13.65
C LEU A 205 -16.07 2.10 12.29
N VAL A 206 -14.93 1.99 11.63
CA VAL A 206 -14.71 2.53 10.27
C VAL A 206 -15.61 1.82 9.26
N LEU A 207 -15.73 0.49 9.34
CA LEU A 207 -16.63 -0.28 8.49
C LEU A 207 -18.09 0.09 8.74
N LEU A 208 -18.50 0.20 10.01
CA LEU A 208 -19.85 0.65 10.41
C LEU A 208 -20.16 2.06 9.89
N ALA A 209 -19.19 2.98 9.97
CA ALA A 209 -19.34 4.32 9.41
C ALA A 209 -19.50 4.29 7.88
N GLY A 210 -18.73 3.45 7.21
CA GLY A 210 -18.77 3.27 5.75
C GLY A 210 -20.11 2.78 5.22
N ILE A 211 -20.80 1.90 5.99
CA ILE A 211 -22.16 1.44 5.62
C ILE A 211 -23.28 2.36 6.15
N GLY A 212 -22.94 3.48 6.80
CA GLY A 212 -23.92 4.43 7.34
C GLY A 212 -24.69 3.92 8.56
N TYR A 213 -24.06 3.09 9.41
CA TYR A 213 -24.71 2.55 10.60
C TYR A 213 -25.05 3.65 11.61
N ASP A 214 -26.32 3.91 11.82
CA ASP A 214 -26.87 5.06 12.59
C ASP A 214 -27.33 4.71 14.01
N SER A 215 -27.20 3.44 14.44
CA SER A 215 -27.52 3.04 15.81
C SER A 215 -26.34 3.30 16.76
N PRO A 216 -26.62 3.60 18.05
CA PRO A 216 -25.58 3.88 19.02
C PRO A 216 -24.77 2.62 19.35
N VAL A 217 -23.45 2.78 19.46
CA VAL A 217 -22.46 1.75 19.83
C VAL A 217 -21.65 2.27 21.01
N THR A 218 -21.52 1.46 22.08
CA THR A 218 -20.76 1.85 23.28
C THR A 218 -19.35 1.29 23.20
N VAL A 219 -18.37 2.18 23.00
CA VAL A 219 -16.95 1.84 22.83
C VAL A 219 -16.21 2.05 24.14
N GLN A 220 -15.32 1.10 24.48
CA GLN A 220 -14.42 1.21 25.62
C GLN A 220 -12.98 0.92 25.22
N LYS A 221 -12.06 1.90 25.41
CA LYS A 221 -10.62 1.74 25.17
C LYS A 221 -9.83 2.53 26.22
N PHE A 222 -8.74 1.96 26.71
CA PHE A 222 -7.78 2.61 27.62
C PHE A 222 -8.42 3.28 28.87
N GLY A 223 -9.56 2.75 29.32
CA GLY A 223 -10.29 3.28 30.47
C GLY A 223 -11.29 4.41 30.14
N VAL A 224 -11.40 4.79 28.87
CA VAL A 224 -12.43 5.70 28.36
C VAL A 224 -13.60 4.90 27.82
N ARG A 225 -14.83 5.27 28.18
CA ARG A 225 -16.06 4.66 27.66
C ARG A 225 -17.02 5.74 27.18
N GLU A 226 -17.49 5.60 25.95
CA GLU A 226 -18.40 6.55 25.33
C GLU A 226 -19.35 5.83 24.36
N THR A 227 -20.57 6.37 24.21
CA THR A 227 -21.52 5.87 23.22
C THR A 227 -21.51 6.79 22.02
N VAL A 228 -21.22 6.23 20.84
CA VAL A 228 -21.08 6.95 19.58
C VAL A 228 -22.05 6.43 18.53
N ILE A 229 -22.31 7.22 17.49
CA ILE A 229 -23.06 6.80 16.31
C ILE A 229 -22.08 6.71 15.16
N PRO A 230 -21.69 5.51 14.69
CA PRO A 230 -20.64 5.32 13.69
C PRO A 230 -20.83 6.18 12.44
N ALA A 231 -22.03 6.28 11.88
CA ALA A 231 -22.34 7.10 10.71
C ALA A 231 -22.03 8.59 10.87
N ARG A 232 -21.81 9.08 12.09
CA ARG A 232 -21.52 10.50 12.38
C ARG A 232 -20.07 10.74 12.78
N LEU A 233 -19.27 9.68 12.88
CA LEU A 233 -17.86 9.80 13.24
C LEU A 233 -17.05 10.29 12.04
N PRO A 234 -16.10 11.22 12.23
CA PRO A 234 -15.09 11.51 11.24
C PRO A 234 -14.19 10.28 11.06
N GLY A 235 -13.49 10.18 9.95
CA GLY A 235 -12.44 9.16 9.81
C GLY A 235 -11.32 9.34 10.84
N PRO A 236 -10.55 8.29 11.20
CA PRO A 236 -9.43 8.43 12.13
C PRO A 236 -8.40 9.48 11.73
N GLY A 237 -8.23 9.71 10.40
CA GLY A 237 -7.36 10.76 9.85
C GLY A 237 -7.93 12.18 9.96
N ASP A 238 -9.26 12.31 10.09
CA ASP A 238 -9.99 13.59 10.02
C ASP A 238 -10.44 14.09 11.41
N MET A 239 -9.89 13.53 12.47
CA MET A 239 -10.17 13.94 13.85
C MET A 239 -9.73 15.37 14.09
N GLN A 240 -10.65 16.27 14.41
CA GLN A 240 -10.39 17.71 14.47
C GLN A 240 -9.39 18.09 15.57
N LYS A 241 -9.60 17.64 16.79
CA LYS A 241 -8.72 17.97 17.91
C LYS A 241 -7.31 17.43 17.69
N ALA A 242 -7.18 16.24 17.13
CA ALA A 242 -5.86 15.67 16.78
C ALA A 242 -5.14 16.49 15.71
N GLY A 243 -5.86 17.10 14.75
CA GLY A 243 -5.31 18.05 13.80
C GLY A 243 -4.79 19.32 14.48
N GLU A 244 -5.58 19.91 15.37
CA GLU A 244 -5.20 21.12 16.12
C GLU A 244 -3.96 20.86 17.00
N VAL A 245 -3.88 19.69 17.64
CA VAL A 245 -2.70 19.29 18.44
C VAL A 245 -1.45 19.13 17.56
N GLU A 246 -1.61 18.52 16.38
CA GLU A 246 -0.52 18.36 15.42
C GLU A 246 0.05 19.70 14.97
N ASP A 247 -0.81 20.67 14.67
CA ASP A 247 -0.39 22.02 14.25
C ASP A 247 0.38 22.74 15.38
N ILE A 248 -0.10 22.66 16.62
CA ILE A 248 0.59 23.24 17.78
C ILE A 248 1.96 22.58 17.98
N LEU A 249 2.07 21.25 17.86
CA LEU A 249 3.34 20.55 18.04
C LEU A 249 4.34 20.85 16.92
N LYS A 250 3.88 21.01 15.68
CA LYS A 250 4.74 21.46 14.58
C LYS A 250 5.30 22.85 14.83
N ASP A 251 4.50 23.76 15.37
CA ASP A 251 4.98 25.09 15.75
C ASP A 251 6.02 25.04 16.88
N LEU A 252 5.77 24.22 17.92
CA LEU A 252 6.69 24.05 19.06
C LEU A 252 8.03 23.43 18.64
N PHE A 253 8.02 22.46 17.71
CA PHE A 253 9.21 21.74 17.26
C PHE A 253 9.80 22.27 15.93
N THR A 254 9.41 23.47 15.46
CA THR A 254 9.89 24.04 14.19
C THR A 254 11.41 24.06 14.07
N GLN A 255 12.15 24.15 15.20
CA GLN A 255 13.62 24.15 15.23
C GLN A 255 14.24 22.76 15.42
N ASP A 256 13.43 21.72 15.65
CA ASP A 256 13.90 20.35 15.89
C ASP A 256 13.07 19.33 15.06
N PRO A 257 13.47 19.11 13.79
CA PRO A 257 12.76 18.19 12.90
C PRO A 257 12.67 16.76 13.42
N SER A 258 13.60 16.32 14.26
CA SER A 258 13.58 14.96 14.82
C SER A 258 12.46 14.80 15.83
N LYS A 259 12.27 15.79 16.71
CA LYS A 259 11.17 15.82 17.69
C LYS A 259 9.83 16.00 17.01
N GLU A 260 9.75 16.84 15.97
CA GLU A 260 8.55 16.99 15.14
C GLU A 260 8.12 15.65 14.53
N GLN A 261 9.04 14.90 13.95
CA GLN A 261 8.74 13.59 13.36
C GLN A 261 8.22 12.60 14.40
N ILE A 262 8.78 12.57 15.61
CA ILE A 262 8.31 11.74 16.71
C ILE A 262 6.90 12.17 17.13
N ALA A 263 6.63 13.46 17.26
CA ALA A 263 5.32 14.01 17.60
C ALA A 263 4.23 13.54 16.58
N VAL A 264 4.51 13.71 15.30
CA VAL A 264 3.60 13.28 14.22
C VAL A 264 3.35 11.77 14.28
N GLN A 265 4.39 10.97 14.52
CA GLN A 265 4.26 9.52 14.63
C GLN A 265 3.42 9.11 15.84
N LEU A 266 3.64 9.69 17.01
CA LEU A 266 2.85 9.41 18.22
C LEU A 266 1.38 9.79 18.02
N LEU A 267 1.10 10.97 17.44
CA LEU A 267 -0.26 11.38 17.13
C LEU A 267 -0.95 10.48 16.12
N ARG A 268 -0.22 10.04 15.08
CA ARG A 268 -0.75 9.08 14.12
C ARG A 268 -1.12 7.78 14.81
N THR A 269 -0.25 7.25 15.65
CA THR A 269 -0.52 6.05 16.45
C THR A 269 -1.77 6.23 17.31
N TYR A 270 -1.88 7.38 18.00
CA TYR A 270 -3.05 7.72 18.80
C TYR A 270 -4.34 7.72 17.99
N ARG A 271 -4.36 8.44 16.86
CA ARG A 271 -5.54 8.57 15.98
C ARG A 271 -6.16 7.22 15.64
N PHE A 272 -5.34 6.23 15.33
CA PHE A 272 -5.84 4.90 14.95
C PHE A 272 -6.13 4.01 16.16
N THR A 273 -5.34 4.08 17.22
CA THR A 273 -5.48 3.19 18.36
C THR A 273 -6.57 3.62 19.34
N ALA A 274 -6.67 4.93 19.63
CA ALA A 274 -7.64 5.49 20.56
C ALA A 274 -8.97 5.91 19.91
N TYR A 275 -9.08 5.91 18.58
CA TYR A 275 -10.33 6.25 17.89
C TYR A 275 -11.54 5.52 18.50
N PRO A 276 -12.68 6.18 18.72
CA PRO A 276 -13.03 7.53 18.26
C PRO A 276 -12.75 8.65 19.28
N PHE A 277 -11.96 8.41 20.29
CA PHE A 277 -11.76 9.37 21.39
C PHE A 277 -10.71 10.42 21.03
N GLU A 278 -11.02 11.67 21.40
CA GLU A 278 -10.14 12.83 21.21
C GLU A 278 -9.79 13.48 22.55
N TRP A 279 -9.08 12.76 23.43
CA TRP A 279 -8.67 13.19 24.78
C TRP A 279 -9.81 13.88 25.55
N PRO A 280 -10.85 13.14 25.97
CA PRO A 280 -11.99 13.72 26.64
C PRO A 280 -11.56 14.51 27.90
N GLY A 281 -12.13 15.69 28.05
CA GLY A 281 -11.84 16.55 29.20
C GLY A 281 -10.58 17.45 29.07
N HIS A 282 -9.79 17.32 27.99
CA HIS A 282 -8.59 18.12 27.76
C HIS A 282 -8.72 18.98 26.50
N SER A 283 -8.21 20.21 26.56
CA SER A 283 -8.09 21.11 25.38
C SER A 283 -6.93 20.70 24.48
N SER A 284 -6.95 21.13 23.20
CA SER A 284 -5.87 20.85 22.25
C SER A 284 -4.51 21.39 22.75
N ALA A 285 -4.50 22.53 23.45
CA ALA A 285 -3.31 23.12 24.02
C ALA A 285 -2.73 22.28 25.19
N GLU A 286 -3.58 21.79 26.11
CA GLU A 286 -3.16 20.93 27.20
C GLU A 286 -2.61 19.59 26.70
N VAL A 287 -3.23 19.03 25.65
CA VAL A 287 -2.76 17.80 25.01
C VAL A 287 -1.40 18.05 24.36
N ALA A 288 -1.24 19.14 23.61
CA ALA A 288 0.02 19.46 22.94
C ALA A 288 1.14 19.68 23.97
N ASP A 289 0.88 20.35 25.10
CA ASP A 289 1.85 20.56 26.16
C ASP A 289 2.30 19.22 26.79
N ALA A 290 1.36 18.30 27.01
CA ALA A 290 1.67 16.96 27.52
C ALA A 290 2.54 16.16 26.54
N TYR A 291 2.22 16.19 25.25
CA TYR A 291 3.05 15.55 24.22
C TYR A 291 4.43 16.20 24.11
N HIS A 292 4.52 17.52 24.17
CA HIS A 292 5.78 18.23 24.19
C HIS A 292 6.64 17.79 25.37
N THR A 293 6.07 17.80 26.60
CA THR A 293 6.75 17.35 27.81
C THR A 293 7.22 15.90 27.71
N TYR A 294 6.37 15.02 27.19
CA TYR A 294 6.70 13.61 26.99
C TYR A 294 7.90 13.46 26.03
N ILE A 295 7.85 14.14 24.88
CA ILE A 295 8.90 14.07 23.87
C ILE A 295 10.22 14.64 24.41
N GLU A 296 10.21 15.80 25.10
CA GLU A 296 11.40 16.34 25.75
C GLU A 296 12.04 15.33 26.72
N SER A 297 11.20 14.65 27.53
CA SER A 297 11.67 13.66 28.49
C SER A 297 12.40 12.47 27.85
N LEU A 298 12.00 12.08 26.62
CA LEU A 298 12.67 11.01 25.87
C LEU A 298 14.12 11.35 25.49
N PHE A 299 14.41 12.64 25.25
CA PHE A 299 15.75 13.10 24.89
C PHE A 299 16.62 13.46 26.10
N ASP A 300 16.01 14.02 27.12
CA ASP A 300 16.74 14.48 28.32
C ASP A 300 16.91 13.38 29.38
N GLY A 301 16.21 12.22 29.19
CA GLY A 301 16.22 11.14 30.17
C GLY A 301 15.53 11.48 31.48
N THR A 302 14.71 12.52 31.51
CA THR A 302 13.91 12.94 32.68
C THR A 302 12.60 12.23 32.77
N ASP A 303 11.95 12.28 33.93
CA ASP A 303 10.58 11.78 34.09
C ASP A 303 9.60 12.82 33.53
N ALA A 304 8.72 12.41 32.61
CA ALA A 304 7.69 13.28 32.03
C ALA A 304 6.63 13.73 33.07
N GLY A 305 6.64 13.14 34.25
CA GLY A 305 5.68 13.44 35.33
C GLY A 305 4.31 12.76 35.15
N ALA A 306 3.49 12.89 36.17
CA ALA A 306 2.14 12.30 36.19
C ALA A 306 1.14 13.25 35.51
N HIS A 307 0.68 12.89 34.32
CA HIS A 307 -0.37 13.60 33.59
C HIS A 307 -1.26 12.60 32.84
N PRO A 308 -2.61 12.72 32.87
CA PRO A 308 -3.52 11.74 32.27
C PRO A 308 -3.23 11.47 30.79
N VAL A 309 -2.84 12.49 30.02
CA VAL A 309 -2.48 12.36 28.59
C VAL A 309 -1.16 11.58 28.44
N ILE A 310 -0.16 11.82 29.31
CA ILE A 310 1.11 11.08 29.30
C ILE A 310 0.87 9.62 29.67
N ASP A 311 0.04 9.35 30.67
CA ASP A 311 -0.35 7.98 31.04
C ASP A 311 -1.03 7.24 29.87
N LEU A 312 -1.83 7.97 29.09
CA LEU A 312 -2.47 7.41 27.90
C LEU A 312 -1.46 7.15 26.78
N ILE A 313 -0.52 8.05 26.54
CA ILE A 313 0.58 7.83 25.58
C ILE A 313 1.35 6.56 25.98
N ASN A 314 1.75 6.43 27.24
CA ASN A 314 2.47 5.26 27.73
C ASN A 314 1.67 3.95 27.55
N LYS A 315 0.35 3.96 27.81
CA LYS A 315 -0.49 2.77 27.59
C LYS A 315 -0.56 2.36 26.13
N ILE A 316 -0.66 3.32 25.22
CA ILE A 316 -0.70 3.06 23.79
C ILE A 316 0.66 2.54 23.29
N GLU A 317 1.76 3.14 23.75
CA GLU A 317 3.12 2.67 23.44
C GLU A 317 3.35 1.23 23.96
N LEU A 318 2.91 0.92 25.18
CA LEU A 318 2.99 -0.44 25.74
C LEU A 318 2.17 -1.44 24.92
N PHE A 319 0.98 -1.06 24.48
CA PHE A 319 0.15 -1.88 23.60
C PHE A 319 0.88 -2.20 22.29
N HIS A 320 1.43 -1.21 21.61
CA HIS A 320 2.14 -1.40 20.35
C HIS A 320 3.46 -2.18 20.48
N ASN A 321 4.13 -2.07 21.62
CA ASN A 321 5.36 -2.82 21.87
C ASN A 321 5.13 -4.27 22.34
N GLY A 322 3.90 -4.78 22.29
CA GLY A 322 3.54 -6.16 22.65
C GLY A 322 3.73 -6.50 24.13
N ARG A 323 3.81 -5.52 25.00
CA ARG A 323 3.80 -5.71 26.44
C ARG A 323 2.34 -5.73 26.87
N GLN A 324 1.86 -6.91 27.34
CA GLN A 324 0.51 -7.03 27.92
C GLN A 324 0.32 -6.00 29.03
N LEU A 325 -0.80 -5.27 28.97
CA LEU A 325 -1.28 -4.37 30.01
C LEU A 325 -1.74 -5.15 31.25
#